data_13ffd0865791756c0257bf7a65691896
#
_entry.id   13ffd0865791756c0257bf7a65691896
#
_cell.length_a   1.000
_cell.length_b   1.000
_cell.length_c   1.000
_cell.angle_alpha   90.00
_cell.angle_beta   90.00
_cell.angle_gamma   90.00
#
_symmetry.space_group_name_H-M   'P 1'
#
loop_
_entity.id
_entity.type
_entity.pdbx_description
1 polymer ?
#
loop_
_entity_poly.entity_id
_entity_poly.type
_entity_poly.pdbx_seq_one_letter_code
_entity_poly.pdbx_strand_id
1 'polypeptide(L)'
;MKILMVLTSHDQLGNTGRKTGFWLEEFAAPYFVFRDAGVNLTLASPKGGQPPLDPKSDLPENQTLAMARFKQDERAKQELSRTEKLADAKAEDYDTVFYPGGHGPMWDLAESPESIALLESFYGSGKPIALVCHSPGVLRHLTYKGEPLVKGKHVTGFTNGEEEAMQLTKVVPFLVEDELLRLGAIFEKKANWLPFSIVDGRLITGQNPASSTSAAQALLKLMTVSEVESSTKGVQVEQKSYEMPPRDGISIAHFLTVADIDRSARFYETVFGGRILSRGDTNGAPGYIQIANTWLLVNVGGGPTPDKPTVTLSVPDPDKINGFMNIRVADIQACYELWKSRGATFITEPIPKYGETRCYIRDPDGYIIEVGQSTELKYG
;
A
#
# COMPACT_ATOMS: atom_id res chain seq x y z
N MET A 1 9.73 1.78 -14.85
CA MET A 1 9.74 2.23 -13.43
C MET A 1 11.17 2.36 -12.94
N LYS A 2 11.52 3.51 -12.33
CA LYS A 2 12.83 3.81 -11.72
C LYS A 2 12.64 4.08 -10.23
N ILE A 3 13.32 3.34 -9.38
CA ILE A 3 13.25 3.50 -7.92
C ILE A 3 14.62 3.93 -7.41
N LEU A 4 14.64 4.96 -6.54
CA LEU A 4 15.79 5.32 -5.74
C LEU A 4 15.71 4.62 -4.38
N MET A 5 16.75 3.92 -3.97
CA MET A 5 16.87 3.39 -2.60
C MET A 5 17.99 4.11 -1.87
N VAL A 6 17.67 4.73 -0.75
CA VAL A 6 18.60 5.59 0.01
C VAL A 6 19.00 4.91 1.30
N LEU A 7 20.30 4.64 1.45
CA LEU A 7 20.90 4.04 2.63
C LEU A 7 21.66 5.08 3.45
N THR A 8 21.86 4.79 4.73
CA THR A 8 22.70 5.62 5.62
C THR A 8 24.19 5.51 5.29
N SER A 9 24.94 6.54 5.62
CA SER A 9 26.41 6.52 5.67
C SER A 9 26.94 6.63 7.12
N HIS A 10 26.07 6.56 8.11
CA HIS A 10 26.43 6.67 9.53
C HIS A 10 26.75 5.31 10.14
N ASP A 11 27.89 5.19 10.83
CA ASP A 11 28.43 3.92 11.31
C ASP A 11 28.68 3.84 12.83
N GLN A 12 28.27 4.86 13.61
CA GLN A 12 28.48 4.89 15.05
C GLN A 12 27.14 4.84 15.81
N LEU A 13 26.99 3.91 16.74
CA LEU A 13 25.79 3.80 17.57
C LEU A 13 25.90 4.75 18.78
N GLY A 14 25.59 6.02 18.57
CA GLY A 14 25.75 7.06 19.57
C GLY A 14 27.16 7.07 20.16
N ASN A 15 27.27 7.27 21.47
CA ASN A 15 28.55 7.29 22.20
C ASN A 15 28.92 5.94 22.78
N THR A 16 28.36 4.83 22.30
CA THR A 16 28.58 3.48 22.88
C THR A 16 29.89 2.83 22.45
N GLY A 17 30.60 3.38 21.47
CA GLY A 17 31.76 2.74 20.83
C GLY A 17 31.39 1.57 19.91
N ARG A 18 30.11 1.22 19.76
CA ARG A 18 29.63 0.16 18.86
C ARG A 18 29.36 0.69 17.47
N LYS A 19 29.49 -0.19 16.48
CA LYS A 19 29.11 0.10 15.09
C LYS A 19 27.61 -0.07 14.88
N THR A 20 27.08 0.64 13.90
CA THR A 20 25.73 0.53 13.35
C THR A 20 25.77 0.80 11.84
N GLY A 21 24.64 0.92 11.21
CA GLY A 21 24.50 1.17 9.78
C GLY A 21 23.07 0.90 9.33
N PHE A 22 22.92 0.47 8.08
CA PHE A 22 21.64 -0.06 7.61
C PHE A 22 21.46 -1.52 8.08
N TRP A 23 20.20 -1.95 8.21
CA TRP A 23 19.86 -3.33 8.55
C TRP A 23 19.80 -4.19 7.28
N LEU A 24 20.51 -5.34 7.24
CA LEU A 24 20.70 -6.10 6.00
C LEU A 24 19.40 -6.59 5.36
N GLU A 25 18.47 -7.14 6.16
CA GLU A 25 17.16 -7.58 5.65
C GLU A 25 16.38 -6.44 5.01
N GLU A 26 16.46 -5.24 5.58
CA GLU A 26 15.71 -4.08 5.10
C GLU A 26 16.23 -3.51 3.79
N PHE A 27 17.46 -3.85 3.44
CA PHE A 27 18.02 -3.65 2.11
C PHE A 27 17.73 -4.85 1.19
N ALA A 28 18.08 -6.07 1.62
CA ALA A 28 18.07 -7.23 0.77
C ALA A 28 16.67 -7.62 0.28
N ALA A 29 15.67 -7.61 1.18
CA ALA A 29 14.32 -8.00 0.82
C ALA A 29 13.68 -7.02 -0.18
N PRO A 30 13.66 -5.69 0.05
CA PRO A 30 13.17 -4.73 -0.95
C PRO A 30 13.99 -4.73 -2.24
N TYR A 31 15.32 -4.87 -2.15
CA TYR A 31 16.18 -4.94 -3.33
C TYR A 31 15.72 -6.04 -4.29
N PHE A 32 15.47 -7.25 -3.79
CA PHE A 32 15.03 -8.36 -4.64
C PHE A 32 13.56 -8.22 -5.05
N VAL A 33 12.68 -7.69 -4.20
CA VAL A 33 11.30 -7.38 -4.59
C VAL A 33 11.29 -6.46 -5.82
N PHE A 34 12.12 -5.42 -5.84
CA PHE A 34 12.19 -4.48 -6.95
C PHE A 34 12.89 -5.07 -8.17
N ARG A 35 14.01 -5.79 -7.98
CA ARG A 35 14.74 -6.42 -9.11
C ARG A 35 13.93 -7.50 -9.80
N ASP A 36 13.25 -8.35 -9.05
CA ASP A 36 12.39 -9.42 -9.59
C ASP A 36 11.17 -8.86 -10.34
N ALA A 37 10.72 -7.66 -9.97
CA ALA A 37 9.70 -6.90 -10.70
C ALA A 37 10.23 -6.13 -11.93
N GLY A 38 11.51 -6.28 -12.29
CA GLY A 38 12.11 -5.61 -13.44
C GLY A 38 12.34 -4.11 -13.28
N VAL A 39 12.39 -3.62 -12.04
CA VAL A 39 12.60 -2.20 -11.73
C VAL A 39 14.04 -1.78 -12.01
N ASN A 40 14.22 -0.59 -12.58
CA ASN A 40 15.52 0.06 -12.63
C ASN A 40 15.80 0.71 -11.26
N LEU A 41 16.67 0.07 -10.47
CA LEU A 41 16.98 0.46 -9.10
C LEU A 41 18.33 1.17 -9.04
N THR A 42 18.33 2.38 -8.47
CA THR A 42 19.53 3.15 -8.13
C THR A 42 19.71 3.15 -6.62
N LEU A 43 20.92 2.92 -6.15
CA LEU A 43 21.29 2.99 -4.73
C LEU A 43 22.04 4.28 -4.47
N ALA A 44 21.64 5.02 -3.42
CA ALA A 44 22.32 6.25 -3.00
C ALA A 44 22.57 6.24 -1.48
N SER A 45 23.58 7.01 -1.06
CA SER A 45 23.86 7.27 0.35
C SER A 45 24.49 8.65 0.51
N PRO A 46 24.45 9.28 1.69
CA PRO A 46 24.99 10.63 1.87
C PRO A 46 26.41 10.80 1.36
N LYS A 47 27.30 9.84 1.61
CA LYS A 47 28.71 9.89 1.19
C LYS A 47 28.99 9.22 -0.14
N GLY A 48 28.07 8.43 -0.67
CA GLY A 48 28.34 7.52 -1.78
C GLY A 48 29.23 6.34 -1.38
N GLY A 49 29.49 5.42 -2.31
CA GLY A 49 30.31 4.25 -2.07
C GLY A 49 29.62 3.18 -1.22
N GLN A 50 30.39 2.46 -0.39
CA GLN A 50 29.88 1.38 0.45
C GLN A 50 29.19 1.90 1.70
N PRO A 51 27.86 1.73 1.89
CA PRO A 51 27.19 2.05 3.14
C PRO A 51 27.62 1.11 4.27
N PRO A 52 27.67 1.60 5.53
CA PRO A 52 27.99 0.75 6.66
C PRO A 52 26.82 -0.18 6.99
N LEU A 53 27.14 -1.45 7.21
CA LEU A 53 26.21 -2.47 7.67
C LEU A 53 26.15 -2.48 9.19
N ASP A 54 24.94 -2.58 9.78
CA ASP A 54 24.83 -2.86 11.20
C ASP A 54 25.27 -4.32 11.47
N PRO A 55 26.33 -4.54 12.27
CA PRO A 55 26.86 -5.89 12.51
C PRO A 55 25.84 -6.85 13.13
N LYS A 56 24.87 -6.34 13.90
CA LYS A 56 23.82 -7.18 14.50
C LYS A 56 22.89 -7.74 13.44
N SER A 57 22.66 -7.03 12.34
CA SER A 57 21.77 -7.48 11.29
C SER A 57 22.29 -8.74 10.60
N ASP A 58 23.59 -9.02 10.63
CA ASP A 58 24.20 -10.17 9.99
C ASP A 58 24.45 -11.38 10.92
N LEU A 59 23.97 -11.31 12.16
CA LEU A 59 24.06 -12.44 13.09
C LEU A 59 23.24 -13.66 12.62
N PRO A 60 23.62 -14.89 12.99
CA PRO A 60 22.93 -16.11 12.56
C PRO A 60 21.43 -16.13 12.84
N GLU A 61 21.00 -15.58 13.99
CA GLU A 61 19.60 -15.51 14.41
C GLU A 61 18.74 -14.56 13.55
N ASN A 62 19.36 -13.64 12.81
CA ASN A 62 18.69 -12.65 11.97
C ASN A 62 18.69 -13.02 10.48
N GLN A 63 19.21 -14.20 10.12
CA GLN A 63 19.32 -14.60 8.73
C GLN A 63 17.96 -14.87 8.10
N THR A 64 17.79 -14.39 6.87
CA THR A 64 16.58 -14.58 6.04
C THR A 64 16.95 -15.11 4.66
N LEU A 65 15.95 -15.56 3.90
CA LEU A 65 16.17 -16.01 2.52
C LEU A 65 16.68 -14.88 1.61
N ALA A 66 16.22 -13.65 1.81
CA ALA A 66 16.69 -12.50 1.04
C ALA A 66 18.15 -12.18 1.34
N MET A 67 18.55 -12.24 2.62
CA MET A 67 19.95 -12.06 3.02
C MET A 67 20.85 -13.18 2.50
N ALA A 68 20.41 -14.44 2.54
CA ALA A 68 21.14 -15.56 1.97
C ALA A 68 21.33 -15.39 0.46
N ARG A 69 20.30 -14.96 -0.27
CA ARG A 69 20.37 -14.62 -1.70
C ARG A 69 21.37 -13.49 -1.94
N PHE A 70 21.31 -12.41 -1.16
CA PHE A 70 22.23 -11.27 -1.28
C PHE A 70 23.68 -11.69 -1.10
N LYS A 71 23.98 -12.55 -0.11
CA LYS A 71 25.33 -13.05 0.14
C LYS A 71 25.92 -13.84 -1.04
N GLN A 72 25.10 -14.38 -1.93
CA GLN A 72 25.51 -15.14 -3.11
C GLN A 72 25.45 -14.30 -4.39
N ASP A 73 24.85 -13.11 -4.37
CA ASP A 73 24.67 -12.26 -5.55
C ASP A 73 25.78 -11.20 -5.65
N GLU A 74 26.79 -11.49 -6.48
CA GLU A 74 27.94 -10.60 -6.69
C GLU A 74 27.52 -9.25 -7.32
N ARG A 75 26.48 -9.24 -8.13
CA ARG A 75 25.95 -8.00 -8.72
C ARG A 75 25.36 -7.11 -7.64
N ALA A 76 24.51 -7.66 -6.75
CA ALA A 76 23.91 -6.92 -5.66
C ALA A 76 24.97 -6.34 -4.70
N LYS A 77 26.03 -7.12 -4.40
CA LYS A 77 27.18 -6.64 -3.60
C LYS A 77 27.93 -5.50 -4.30
N GLN A 78 28.16 -5.64 -5.60
CA GLN A 78 28.85 -4.61 -6.38
C GLN A 78 28.01 -3.31 -6.46
N GLU A 79 26.71 -3.42 -6.68
CA GLU A 79 25.82 -2.25 -6.68
C GLU A 79 25.82 -1.57 -5.32
N LEU A 80 25.71 -2.33 -4.22
CA LEU A 80 25.74 -1.79 -2.86
C LEU A 80 27.08 -1.11 -2.53
N SER A 81 28.20 -1.62 -3.05
CA SER A 81 29.53 -1.05 -2.80
C SER A 81 29.78 0.27 -3.55
N ARG A 82 28.87 0.67 -4.44
CA ARG A 82 29.02 1.83 -5.35
C ARG A 82 27.79 2.73 -5.34
N THR A 83 27.19 2.96 -4.17
CA THR A 83 26.07 3.89 -4.09
C THR A 83 26.46 5.28 -4.59
N GLU A 84 25.51 5.95 -5.25
CA GLU A 84 25.68 7.34 -5.67
C GLU A 84 25.65 8.27 -4.45
N LYS A 85 26.20 9.48 -4.57
CA LYS A 85 26.03 10.48 -3.52
C LYS A 85 24.60 11.00 -3.51
N LEU A 86 24.00 11.06 -2.33
CA LEU A 86 22.63 11.54 -2.18
C LEU A 86 22.42 12.95 -2.73
N ALA A 87 23.43 13.82 -2.60
CA ALA A 87 23.39 15.18 -3.11
C ALA A 87 23.26 15.28 -4.65
N ASP A 88 23.61 14.21 -5.38
CA ASP A 88 23.52 14.16 -6.83
C ASP A 88 22.16 13.62 -7.31
N ALA A 89 21.37 13.01 -6.41
CA ALA A 89 20.07 12.41 -6.72
C ALA A 89 18.99 13.50 -6.82
N LYS A 90 18.20 13.46 -7.91
CA LYS A 90 17.08 14.36 -8.12
C LYS A 90 15.77 13.60 -8.19
N ALA A 91 14.75 14.06 -7.47
CA ALA A 91 13.45 13.41 -7.44
C ALA A 91 12.80 13.29 -8.84
N GLU A 92 13.14 14.19 -9.78
CA GLU A 92 12.63 14.17 -11.16
C GLU A 92 13.07 12.93 -11.96
N ASP A 93 14.24 12.36 -11.63
CA ASP A 93 14.84 11.23 -12.35
C ASP A 93 14.21 9.87 -11.98
N TYR A 94 13.43 9.82 -10.90
CA TYR A 94 12.85 8.59 -10.34
C TYR A 94 11.34 8.69 -10.18
N ASP A 95 10.69 7.55 -10.17
CA ASP A 95 9.24 7.46 -9.98
C ASP A 95 8.86 7.42 -8.49
N THR A 96 9.74 6.90 -7.65
CA THR A 96 9.54 6.76 -6.20
C THR A 96 10.85 6.55 -5.46
N VAL A 97 10.79 6.59 -4.12
CA VAL A 97 11.96 6.38 -3.24
C VAL A 97 11.63 5.44 -2.09
N PHE A 98 12.60 4.59 -1.72
CA PHE A 98 12.55 3.67 -0.60
C PHE A 98 13.73 3.90 0.35
N TYR A 99 13.47 4.03 1.64
CA TYR A 99 14.46 4.20 2.70
C TYR A 99 14.51 2.95 3.59
N PRO A 100 15.50 2.05 3.41
CA PRO A 100 15.78 1.01 4.41
C PRO A 100 16.18 1.63 5.74
N GLY A 101 15.89 0.96 6.84
CA GLY A 101 16.30 1.44 8.15
C GLY A 101 17.60 0.82 8.64
N GLY A 102 17.60 0.34 9.88
CA GLY A 102 18.72 0.24 10.77
C GLY A 102 18.83 1.53 11.58
N HIS A 103 19.69 1.60 12.57
CA HIS A 103 19.77 2.79 13.43
C HIS A 103 20.47 3.99 12.77
N GLY A 104 21.37 3.75 11.80
CA GLY A 104 22.15 4.80 11.13
C GLY A 104 21.35 5.99 10.63
N PRO A 105 20.20 5.80 9.93
CA PRO A 105 19.36 6.88 9.41
C PRO A 105 18.96 7.95 10.42
N MET A 106 18.91 7.62 11.70
CA MET A 106 18.55 8.57 12.77
C MET A 106 19.58 9.67 12.99
N TRP A 107 20.85 9.44 12.61
CA TRP A 107 21.94 10.41 12.83
C TRP A 107 22.31 11.20 11.58
N ASP A 108 22.16 10.61 10.38
CA ASP A 108 22.49 11.31 9.14
C ASP A 108 21.26 11.67 8.32
N LEU A 109 20.48 10.70 7.86
CA LEU A 109 19.36 10.98 6.95
C LEU A 109 18.24 11.82 7.58
N ALA A 110 17.99 11.64 8.87
CA ALA A 110 16.96 12.40 9.59
C ALA A 110 17.32 13.89 9.75
N GLU A 111 18.61 14.23 9.71
CA GLU A 111 19.11 15.58 9.91
C GLU A 111 19.72 16.17 8.61
N SER A 112 19.81 15.40 7.52
CA SER A 112 20.38 15.86 6.24
C SER A 112 19.41 16.75 5.48
N PRO A 113 19.79 18.01 5.19
CA PRO A 113 18.99 18.89 4.34
C PRO A 113 18.71 18.29 2.95
N GLU A 114 19.67 17.54 2.39
CA GLU A 114 19.52 16.88 1.09
C GLU A 114 18.48 15.77 1.14
N SER A 115 18.46 14.94 2.21
CA SER A 115 17.48 13.89 2.40
C SER A 115 16.06 14.47 2.58
N ILE A 116 15.94 15.53 3.39
CA ILE A 116 14.68 16.22 3.66
C ILE A 116 14.13 16.82 2.36
N ALA A 117 14.95 17.63 1.64
CA ALA A 117 14.54 18.26 0.40
C ALA A 117 14.16 17.24 -0.68
N LEU A 118 14.88 16.12 -0.76
CA LEU A 118 14.59 15.04 -1.70
C LEU A 118 13.21 14.42 -1.43
N LEU A 119 12.93 14.06 -0.18
CA LEU A 119 11.63 13.46 0.21
C LEU A 119 10.47 14.46 0.04
N GLU A 120 10.67 15.73 0.40
CA GLU A 120 9.67 16.79 0.17
C GLU A 120 9.40 16.97 -1.32
N SER A 121 10.45 16.89 -2.18
CA SER A 121 10.31 16.96 -3.64
C SER A 121 9.53 15.77 -4.21
N PHE A 122 9.83 14.53 -3.78
CA PHE A 122 9.06 13.36 -4.16
C PHE A 122 7.59 13.51 -3.78
N TYR A 123 7.34 13.80 -2.50
CA TYR A 123 5.97 13.90 -2.00
C TYR A 123 5.21 15.08 -2.61
N GLY A 124 5.87 16.23 -2.77
CA GLY A 124 5.31 17.45 -3.36
C GLY A 124 4.93 17.27 -4.83
N SER A 125 5.72 16.50 -5.59
CA SER A 125 5.44 16.18 -7.00
C SER A 125 4.44 15.04 -7.20
N GLY A 126 3.82 14.55 -6.12
CA GLY A 126 2.80 13.50 -6.21
C GLY A 126 3.36 12.08 -6.23
N LYS A 127 4.66 11.89 -6.05
CA LYS A 127 5.32 10.60 -6.05
C LYS A 127 5.27 9.95 -4.67
N PRO A 128 5.08 8.62 -4.56
CA PRO A 128 5.08 7.94 -3.27
C PRO A 128 6.48 7.86 -2.65
N ILE A 129 6.50 7.75 -1.33
CA ILE A 129 7.70 7.54 -0.52
C ILE A 129 7.48 6.38 0.44
N ALA A 130 8.48 5.54 0.64
CA ALA A 130 8.40 4.39 1.54
C ALA A 130 9.60 4.35 2.48
N LEU A 131 9.33 4.14 3.78
CA LEU A 131 10.34 4.13 4.84
C LEU A 131 10.05 2.99 5.83
N VAL A 132 11.08 2.27 6.28
CA VAL A 132 10.88 1.15 7.21
C VAL A 132 11.76 1.28 8.45
N CYS A 133 11.32 0.65 9.56
CA CYS A 133 12.04 0.52 10.82
C CYS A 133 12.34 1.89 11.45
N HIS A 134 13.62 2.32 11.51
CA HIS A 134 14.00 3.64 12.03
C HIS A 134 13.92 4.76 10.98
N SER A 135 13.89 4.42 9.69
CA SER A 135 13.82 5.44 8.63
C SER A 135 12.56 6.31 8.66
N PRO A 136 11.37 5.89 9.17
CA PRO A 136 10.26 6.81 9.42
C PRO A 136 10.62 8.00 10.32
N GLY A 137 11.68 7.89 11.13
CA GLY A 137 12.24 9.01 11.88
C GLY A 137 12.78 10.15 11.02
N VAL A 138 13.11 9.91 9.74
CA VAL A 138 13.50 10.95 8.77
C VAL A 138 12.36 11.92 8.50
N LEU A 139 11.10 11.49 8.70
CA LEU A 139 9.90 12.32 8.52
C LEU A 139 9.79 13.48 9.52
N ARG A 140 10.66 13.50 10.56
CA ARG A 140 10.59 14.47 11.67
C ARG A 140 10.70 15.94 11.25
N HIS A 141 11.40 16.22 10.17
CA HIS A 141 11.59 17.59 9.66
C HIS A 141 10.86 17.84 8.33
N LEU A 142 10.18 16.81 7.78
CA LEU A 142 9.47 16.97 6.52
C LEU A 142 8.19 17.78 6.69
N THR A 143 7.98 18.69 5.77
CA THR A 143 6.78 19.51 5.70
C THR A 143 6.03 19.31 4.37
N TYR A 144 4.73 19.46 4.42
CA TYR A 144 3.89 19.50 3.23
C TYR A 144 2.81 20.57 3.42
N LYS A 145 2.75 21.55 2.52
CA LYS A 145 1.85 22.70 2.60
C LYS A 145 1.95 23.48 3.92
N GLY A 146 3.16 23.59 4.47
CA GLY A 146 3.46 24.35 5.69
C GLY A 146 3.16 23.65 7.02
N GLU A 147 2.75 22.37 6.98
CA GLU A 147 2.50 21.55 8.17
C GLU A 147 3.43 20.32 8.17
N PRO A 148 3.69 19.67 9.32
CA PRO A 148 4.39 18.40 9.34
C PRO A 148 3.74 17.40 8.39
N LEU A 149 4.53 16.75 7.52
CA LEU A 149 4.01 15.84 6.50
C LEU A 149 3.14 14.73 7.09
N VAL A 150 3.48 14.26 8.28
CA VAL A 150 2.80 13.15 8.96
C VAL A 150 1.56 13.56 9.75
N LYS A 151 1.28 14.85 9.90
CA LYS A 151 0.13 15.35 10.68
C LYS A 151 -1.18 14.76 10.18
N GLY A 152 -1.89 14.06 11.06
CA GLY A 152 -3.16 13.39 10.76
C GLY A 152 -3.04 12.15 9.88
N LYS A 153 -1.84 11.68 9.56
CA LYS A 153 -1.62 10.47 8.77
C LYS A 153 -1.45 9.24 9.64
N HIS A 154 -1.95 8.12 9.16
CA HIS A 154 -1.68 6.81 9.73
C HIS A 154 -0.27 6.37 9.36
N VAL A 155 0.55 6.09 10.36
CA VAL A 155 1.96 5.72 10.18
C VAL A 155 2.38 4.65 11.18
N THR A 156 3.46 3.95 10.86
CA THR A 156 4.19 3.07 11.78
C THR A 156 5.69 3.30 11.63
N GLY A 157 6.46 2.72 12.51
CA GLY A 157 7.91 2.74 12.52
C GLY A 157 8.42 1.90 13.67
N PHE A 158 9.72 1.91 13.91
CA PHE A 158 10.31 1.16 15.03
C PHE A 158 9.72 1.64 16.35
N THR A 159 9.15 0.70 17.12
CA THR A 159 8.34 1.05 18.28
C THR A 159 9.22 1.26 19.52
N ASN A 160 8.69 1.99 20.51
CA ASN A 160 9.34 2.15 21.80
C ASN A 160 9.60 0.78 22.48
N GLY A 161 8.68 -0.18 22.32
CA GLY A 161 8.86 -1.52 22.84
C GLY A 161 9.98 -2.32 22.17
N GLU A 162 10.16 -2.15 20.86
CA GLU A 162 11.28 -2.75 20.13
C GLU A 162 12.61 -2.09 20.50
N GLU A 163 12.64 -0.75 20.66
CA GLU A 163 13.84 -0.03 21.09
C GLU A 163 14.26 -0.40 22.53
N GLU A 164 13.29 -0.58 23.42
CA GLU A 164 13.54 -1.06 24.79
C GLU A 164 14.09 -2.49 24.77
N ALA A 165 13.54 -3.38 23.97
CA ALA A 165 14.03 -4.75 23.79
C ALA A 165 15.48 -4.78 23.26
N MET A 166 15.85 -3.82 22.42
CA MET A 166 17.23 -3.63 21.94
C MET A 166 18.14 -2.97 22.98
N GLN A 167 17.60 -2.48 24.11
CA GLN A 167 18.30 -1.71 25.16
C GLN A 167 18.95 -0.42 24.63
N LEU A 168 18.30 0.25 23.69
CA LEU A 168 18.83 1.42 23.00
C LEU A 168 18.02 2.71 23.26
N THR A 169 16.94 2.65 24.03
CA THR A 169 16.06 3.79 24.36
C THR A 169 16.81 5.04 24.84
N LYS A 170 17.94 4.88 25.52
CA LYS A 170 18.78 5.98 26.03
C LYS A 170 19.99 6.28 25.16
N VAL A 171 20.15 5.57 24.05
CA VAL A 171 21.29 5.67 23.13
C VAL A 171 20.90 6.41 21.87
N VAL A 172 19.71 6.13 21.34
CA VAL A 172 19.20 6.78 20.12
C VAL A 172 18.92 8.27 20.36
N PRO A 173 19.07 9.12 19.35
CA PRO A 173 18.90 10.57 19.49
C PRO A 173 17.44 10.97 19.78
N PHE A 174 16.49 10.15 19.38
CA PHE A 174 15.05 10.27 19.64
C PHE A 174 14.37 8.90 19.44
N LEU A 175 13.17 8.73 19.97
CA LEU A 175 12.34 7.56 19.72
C LEU A 175 11.43 7.84 18.52
N VAL A 176 11.42 6.95 17.53
CA VAL A 176 10.65 7.12 16.28
C VAL A 176 9.15 7.24 16.56
N GLU A 177 8.61 6.35 17.41
CA GLU A 177 7.20 6.37 17.82
C GLU A 177 6.83 7.71 18.47
N ASP A 178 7.60 8.17 19.45
CA ASP A 178 7.33 9.42 20.18
C ASP A 178 7.42 10.64 19.26
N GLU A 179 8.40 10.66 18.36
CA GLU A 179 8.61 11.77 17.46
C GLU A 179 7.48 11.90 16.44
N LEU A 180 7.02 10.79 15.85
CA LEU A 180 5.89 10.81 14.92
C LEU A 180 4.58 11.20 15.63
N LEU A 181 4.35 10.72 16.85
CA LEU A 181 3.22 11.16 17.69
C LEU A 181 3.28 12.65 18.00
N ARG A 182 4.45 13.18 18.35
CA ARG A 182 4.68 14.61 18.64
C ARG A 182 4.32 15.49 17.44
N LEU A 183 4.55 14.99 16.23
CA LEU A 183 4.23 15.68 14.97
C LEU A 183 2.76 15.57 14.57
N GLY A 184 1.93 14.91 15.39
CA GLY A 184 0.49 14.76 15.16
C GLY A 184 0.11 13.63 14.23
N ALA A 185 0.97 12.63 14.03
CA ALA A 185 0.62 11.41 13.32
C ALA A 185 -0.30 10.51 14.15
N ILE A 186 -1.07 9.67 13.47
CA ILE A 186 -1.82 8.55 14.06
C ILE A 186 -0.91 7.33 13.97
N PHE A 187 -0.17 7.08 15.05
CA PHE A 187 0.79 5.98 15.10
C PHE A 187 0.10 4.65 15.43
N GLU A 188 0.26 3.67 14.56
CA GLU A 188 -0.27 2.32 14.74
C GLU A 188 0.86 1.30 14.78
N LYS A 189 0.70 0.25 15.59
CA LYS A 189 1.71 -0.80 15.76
C LYS A 189 1.10 -2.15 16.05
N LYS A 190 1.84 -3.20 15.73
CA LYS A 190 1.63 -4.57 16.21
C LYS A 190 2.61 -4.89 17.34
N ALA A 191 2.46 -6.08 17.91
CA ALA A 191 3.43 -6.58 18.89
C ALA A 191 4.85 -6.56 18.29
N ASN A 192 5.85 -6.37 19.16
CA ASN A 192 7.25 -6.30 18.76
C ASN A 192 7.62 -7.44 17.80
N TRP A 193 8.39 -7.11 16.78
CA TRP A 193 8.94 -8.00 15.75
C TRP A 193 7.91 -8.62 14.78
N LEU A 194 6.60 -8.38 14.96
CA LEU A 194 5.62 -8.80 13.98
C LEU A 194 5.65 -7.86 12.75
N PRO A 195 5.50 -8.40 11.53
CA PRO A 195 5.46 -7.57 10.34
C PRO A 195 4.21 -6.69 10.34
N PHE A 196 4.41 -5.40 10.11
CA PHE A 196 3.34 -4.44 9.97
C PHE A 196 3.76 -3.28 9.08
N SER A 197 2.96 -2.98 8.06
CA SER A 197 3.16 -1.82 7.18
C SER A 197 1.84 -1.10 6.94
N ILE A 198 1.91 0.21 6.79
CA ILE A 198 0.77 1.10 6.56
C ILE A 198 0.98 1.84 5.24
N VAL A 199 -0.10 2.01 4.51
CA VAL A 199 -0.19 2.88 3.33
C VAL A 199 -1.21 3.97 3.63
N ASP A 200 -0.76 5.21 3.71
CA ASP A 200 -1.63 6.39 3.82
C ASP A 200 -1.40 7.30 2.63
N GLY A 201 -2.27 7.17 1.63
CA GLY A 201 -2.11 7.85 0.35
C GLY A 201 -0.79 7.47 -0.33
N ARG A 202 0.17 8.40 -0.36
CA ARG A 202 1.48 8.22 -0.99
C ARG A 202 2.61 7.99 0.02
N LEU A 203 2.30 7.86 1.29
CA LEU A 203 3.25 7.53 2.35
C LEU A 203 3.10 6.06 2.74
N ILE A 204 4.20 5.32 2.63
CA ILE A 204 4.28 3.92 3.08
C ILE A 204 5.27 3.87 4.24
N THR A 205 4.85 3.27 5.34
CA THR A 205 5.73 3.05 6.50
C THR A 205 5.69 1.60 6.95
N GLY A 206 6.83 1.04 7.36
CA GLY A 206 6.97 -0.30 7.91
C GLY A 206 7.57 -0.27 9.31
N GLN A 207 7.06 -1.13 10.21
CA GLN A 207 7.40 -1.08 11.63
C GLN A 207 8.86 -1.52 11.92
N ASN A 208 9.34 -2.58 11.28
CA ASN A 208 10.57 -3.28 11.66
C ASN A 208 11.14 -4.05 10.45
N PRO A 209 12.27 -4.77 10.58
CA PRO A 209 12.85 -5.55 9.49
C PRO A 209 11.89 -6.53 8.81
N ALA A 210 11.01 -7.20 9.59
CA ALA A 210 10.03 -8.14 9.04
C ALA A 210 8.96 -7.47 8.15
N SER A 211 8.84 -6.14 8.23
CA SER A 211 7.90 -5.35 7.41
C SER A 211 8.44 -4.95 6.04
N SER A 212 9.73 -5.22 5.76
CA SER A 212 10.43 -4.68 4.57
C SER A 212 9.86 -5.20 3.26
N THR A 213 9.59 -6.50 3.18
CA THR A 213 8.96 -7.10 2.00
C THR A 213 7.58 -6.52 1.73
N SER A 214 6.72 -6.43 2.77
CA SER A 214 5.35 -5.91 2.61
C SER A 214 5.33 -4.42 2.24
N ALA A 215 6.23 -3.62 2.77
CA ALA A 215 6.37 -2.20 2.41
C ALA A 215 6.83 -2.04 0.95
N ALA A 216 7.80 -2.83 0.49
CA ALA A 216 8.26 -2.82 -0.89
C ALA A 216 7.18 -3.27 -1.89
N GLN A 217 6.45 -4.33 -1.56
CA GLN A 217 5.31 -4.80 -2.37
C GLN A 217 4.17 -3.76 -2.42
N ALA A 218 3.88 -3.10 -1.30
CA ALA A 218 2.90 -2.02 -1.25
C ALA A 218 3.32 -0.84 -2.13
N LEU A 219 4.60 -0.49 -2.15
CA LEU A 219 5.14 0.54 -3.03
C LEU A 219 4.99 0.17 -4.51
N LEU A 220 5.37 -1.05 -4.91
CA LEU A 220 5.18 -1.52 -6.29
C LEU A 220 3.72 -1.51 -6.70
N LYS A 221 2.83 -1.98 -5.83
CA LYS A 221 1.38 -1.98 -6.08
C LYS A 221 0.87 -0.55 -6.29
N LEU A 222 1.29 0.40 -5.46
CA LEU A 222 0.88 1.80 -5.59
C LEU A 222 1.38 2.42 -6.90
N MET A 223 2.60 2.09 -7.32
CA MET A 223 3.20 2.56 -8.57
C MET A 223 2.53 1.98 -9.81
N THR A 224 2.23 0.67 -9.81
CA THR A 224 1.52 0.02 -10.92
C THR A 224 0.11 0.56 -11.08
N VAL A 225 -0.59 0.83 -10.00
CA VAL A 225 -1.91 1.49 -10.04
C VAL A 225 -1.79 2.89 -10.65
N SER A 226 -0.79 3.68 -10.25
CA SER A 226 -0.56 5.03 -10.80
C SER A 226 -0.19 5.02 -12.28
N GLU A 227 0.61 4.06 -12.74
CA GLU A 227 0.95 3.92 -14.18
C GLU A 227 -0.27 3.55 -15.01
N VAL A 228 -1.11 2.62 -14.53
CA VAL A 228 -2.37 2.25 -15.16
C VAL A 228 -3.34 3.44 -15.18
N GLU A 229 -3.47 4.17 -14.07
CA GLU A 229 -4.28 5.40 -14.01
C GLU A 229 -3.75 6.50 -14.93
N SER A 230 -2.44 6.62 -15.13
CA SER A 230 -1.85 7.60 -16.05
C SER A 230 -2.03 7.19 -17.52
N SER A 231 -2.00 5.89 -17.84
CA SER A 231 -2.25 5.37 -19.18
C SER A 231 -3.76 5.37 -19.55
N THR A 232 -4.63 5.36 -18.52
CA THR A 232 -6.09 5.39 -18.66
C THR A 232 -6.68 6.81 -18.58
N LYS A 233 -5.90 7.86 -18.74
CA LYS A 233 -6.34 9.28 -18.71
C LYS A 233 -7.46 9.66 -19.71
N GLY A 234 -8.14 8.70 -20.32
CA GLY A 234 -9.36 8.86 -21.13
C GLY A 234 -10.60 8.20 -20.54
N VAL A 235 -10.46 7.36 -19.50
CA VAL A 235 -11.60 6.68 -18.86
C VAL A 235 -11.89 7.34 -17.52
N GLN A 236 -12.60 8.46 -17.56
CA GLN A 236 -13.25 8.98 -16.36
C GLN A 236 -14.43 8.07 -16.03
N VAL A 237 -14.22 7.15 -15.07
CA VAL A 237 -15.33 6.57 -14.34
C VAL A 237 -15.78 7.65 -13.35
N GLU A 238 -16.44 8.70 -13.86
CA GLU A 238 -17.05 9.71 -13.01
C GLU A 238 -18.17 9.04 -12.20
N GLN A 239 -17.89 8.80 -10.93
CA GLN A 239 -18.93 8.44 -9.99
C GLN A 239 -19.73 9.70 -9.65
N LYS A 240 -20.86 9.90 -10.31
CA LYS A 240 -21.83 10.86 -9.81
C LYS A 240 -22.34 10.36 -8.46
N SER A 241 -22.35 11.24 -7.44
CA SER A 241 -22.96 10.90 -6.16
C SER A 241 -24.47 10.90 -6.32
N TYR A 242 -25.11 9.77 -6.05
CA TYR A 242 -26.57 9.67 -5.93
C TYR A 242 -26.94 9.60 -4.45
N GLU A 243 -27.91 10.40 -4.02
CA GLU A 243 -28.42 10.34 -2.65
C GLU A 243 -29.22 9.05 -2.42
N MET A 244 -29.00 8.38 -1.31
CA MET A 244 -29.86 7.30 -0.81
C MET A 244 -30.13 7.46 0.69
N PRO A 245 -31.37 7.23 1.13
CA PRO A 245 -32.55 7.00 0.30
C PRO A 245 -32.86 8.21 -0.57
N PRO A 246 -33.50 8.03 -1.74
CA PRO A 246 -33.85 9.13 -2.62
C PRO A 246 -34.87 10.05 -1.92
N ARG A 247 -34.74 11.37 -2.09
CA ARG A 247 -35.73 12.32 -1.57
C ARG A 247 -37.03 12.26 -2.36
N ASP A 248 -36.95 11.86 -3.63
CA ASP A 248 -38.07 11.69 -4.53
C ASP A 248 -37.88 10.43 -5.38
N GLY A 249 -38.99 9.79 -5.78
CA GLY A 249 -39.01 8.66 -6.69
C GLY A 249 -38.55 7.36 -6.08
N ILE A 250 -37.92 6.51 -6.90
CA ILE A 250 -37.52 5.13 -6.57
C ILE A 250 -36.04 4.97 -6.87
N SER A 251 -35.32 4.32 -5.96
CA SER A 251 -33.97 3.81 -6.24
C SER A 251 -33.92 2.30 -6.09
N ILE A 252 -32.97 1.67 -6.79
CA ILE A 252 -32.74 0.24 -6.71
C ILE A 252 -31.35 0.03 -6.14
N ALA A 253 -31.25 -0.82 -5.12
CA ALA A 253 -30.00 -1.26 -4.55
C ALA A 253 -29.90 -2.78 -4.59
N HIS A 254 -28.67 -3.31 -4.63
CA HIS A 254 -28.43 -4.75 -4.51
C HIS A 254 -28.12 -5.11 -3.06
N PHE A 255 -28.79 -6.18 -2.58
CA PHE A 255 -28.47 -6.76 -1.27
C PHE A 255 -27.61 -8.00 -1.49
N LEU A 256 -26.43 -8.05 -0.88
CA LEU A 256 -25.50 -9.16 -0.95
C LEU A 256 -25.35 -9.81 0.42
N THR A 257 -25.51 -11.10 0.48
CA THR A 257 -25.19 -11.88 1.68
C THR A 257 -23.73 -12.26 1.61
N VAL A 258 -22.92 -11.78 2.55
CA VAL A 258 -21.47 -11.93 2.56
C VAL A 258 -21.00 -12.67 3.81
N ALA A 259 -19.85 -13.33 3.74
CA ALA A 259 -19.26 -14.00 4.89
C ALA A 259 -18.59 -12.99 5.86
N ASP A 260 -18.10 -11.86 5.33
CA ASP A 260 -17.42 -10.81 6.09
C ASP A 260 -17.70 -9.45 5.42
N ILE A 261 -18.41 -8.59 6.16
CA ILE A 261 -18.83 -7.25 5.67
C ILE A 261 -17.62 -6.39 5.31
N ASP A 262 -16.60 -6.36 6.18
CA ASP A 262 -15.43 -5.52 5.98
C ASP A 262 -14.59 -5.97 4.78
N ARG A 263 -14.42 -7.28 4.57
CA ARG A 263 -13.71 -7.84 3.42
C ARG A 263 -14.42 -7.47 2.12
N SER A 264 -15.72 -7.66 2.06
CA SER A 264 -16.52 -7.38 0.86
C SER A 264 -16.60 -5.88 0.59
N ALA A 265 -16.79 -5.04 1.62
CA ALA A 265 -16.80 -3.59 1.48
C ALA A 265 -15.47 -3.08 0.91
N ARG A 266 -14.33 -3.56 1.44
CA ARG A 266 -12.99 -3.21 0.91
C ARG A 266 -12.78 -3.67 -0.53
N PHE A 267 -13.31 -4.81 -0.92
CA PHE A 267 -13.25 -5.25 -2.31
C PHE A 267 -13.93 -4.25 -3.25
N TYR A 268 -15.18 -3.86 -2.97
CA TYR A 268 -15.93 -2.93 -3.79
C TYR A 268 -15.33 -1.51 -3.78
N GLU A 269 -14.76 -1.07 -2.65
CA GLU A 269 -14.02 0.19 -2.55
C GLU A 269 -12.74 0.15 -3.38
N THR A 270 -11.92 -0.89 -3.22
CA THR A 270 -10.59 -0.97 -3.86
C THR A 270 -10.67 -1.22 -5.36
N VAL A 271 -11.52 -2.16 -5.78
CA VAL A 271 -11.60 -2.58 -7.18
C VAL A 271 -12.37 -1.56 -8.01
N PHE A 272 -13.56 -1.21 -7.57
CA PHE A 272 -14.50 -0.39 -8.36
C PHE A 272 -14.52 1.10 -7.95
N GLY A 273 -13.73 1.49 -6.92
CA GLY A 273 -13.73 2.85 -6.40
C GLY A 273 -15.01 3.20 -5.62
N GLY A 274 -15.70 2.19 -5.07
CA GLY A 274 -16.89 2.38 -4.25
C GLY A 274 -16.61 3.21 -3.00
N ARG A 275 -17.61 3.96 -2.54
CA ARG A 275 -17.53 4.72 -1.28
C ARG A 275 -18.24 3.99 -0.17
N ILE A 276 -17.52 3.55 0.86
CA ILE A 276 -18.10 2.95 2.05
C ILE A 276 -18.77 4.05 2.86
N LEU A 277 -20.09 3.94 3.08
CA LEU A 277 -20.89 4.88 3.86
C LEU A 277 -21.16 4.37 5.26
N SER A 278 -21.27 3.06 5.44
CA SER A 278 -21.39 2.37 6.71
C SER A 278 -20.80 0.97 6.60
N ARG A 279 -20.19 0.50 7.68
CA ARG A 279 -19.65 -0.87 7.79
C ARG A 279 -20.61 -1.80 8.52
N GLY A 280 -21.84 -1.35 8.77
CA GLY A 280 -22.76 -2.09 9.63
C GLY A 280 -22.38 -1.98 11.11
N ASP A 281 -23.06 -2.76 11.94
CA ASP A 281 -22.79 -2.85 13.36
C ASP A 281 -22.91 -4.29 13.91
N THR A 282 -22.54 -4.46 15.16
CA THR A 282 -22.63 -5.75 15.88
C THR A 282 -24.07 -6.20 16.15
N ASN A 283 -25.08 -5.34 15.94
CA ASN A 283 -26.50 -5.61 16.12
C ASN A 283 -27.17 -6.12 14.84
N GLY A 284 -26.40 -6.30 13.76
CA GLY A 284 -26.87 -6.83 12.49
C GLY A 284 -27.31 -5.80 11.46
N ALA A 285 -27.00 -4.51 11.68
CA ALA A 285 -27.18 -3.50 10.64
C ALA A 285 -26.25 -3.79 9.44
N PRO A 286 -26.74 -3.67 8.18
CA PRO A 286 -25.93 -3.92 7.00
C PRO A 286 -24.87 -2.84 6.77
N GLY A 287 -23.79 -3.21 6.09
CA GLY A 287 -22.88 -2.25 5.48
C GLY A 287 -23.52 -1.61 4.22
N TYR A 288 -23.18 -0.36 3.96
CA TYR A 288 -23.67 0.40 2.80
C TYR A 288 -22.48 0.88 1.97
N ILE A 289 -22.46 0.54 0.70
CA ILE A 289 -21.41 0.92 -0.25
C ILE A 289 -22.09 1.56 -1.46
N GLN A 290 -21.73 2.80 -1.76
CA GLN A 290 -22.13 3.45 -2.99
C GLN A 290 -21.17 3.07 -4.11
N ILE A 291 -21.69 2.59 -5.23
CA ILE A 291 -20.92 2.23 -6.42
C ILE A 291 -21.64 2.74 -7.67
N ALA A 292 -20.95 3.56 -8.48
CA ALA A 292 -21.53 4.21 -9.64
C ALA A 292 -22.91 4.85 -9.33
N ASN A 293 -23.95 4.44 -10.05
CA ASN A 293 -25.31 4.94 -9.86
C ASN A 293 -26.21 4.04 -9.00
N THR A 294 -25.61 3.14 -8.19
CA THR A 294 -26.35 2.22 -7.33
C THR A 294 -25.70 2.06 -5.96
N TRP A 295 -26.32 1.26 -5.14
CA TRP A 295 -25.88 0.96 -3.78
C TRP A 295 -25.83 -0.55 -3.57
N LEU A 296 -24.83 -0.98 -2.82
CA LEU A 296 -24.74 -2.32 -2.29
C LEU A 296 -25.03 -2.28 -0.79
N LEU A 297 -25.95 -3.14 -0.35
CA LEU A 297 -26.17 -3.45 1.05
C LEU A 297 -25.52 -4.80 1.31
N VAL A 298 -24.55 -4.85 2.20
CA VAL A 298 -23.81 -6.07 2.52
C VAL A 298 -24.09 -6.49 3.96
N ASN A 299 -24.49 -7.74 4.18
CA ASN A 299 -24.74 -8.24 5.51
C ASN A 299 -24.38 -9.73 5.60
N VAL A 300 -24.03 -10.19 6.80
CA VAL A 300 -23.83 -11.61 7.04
C VAL A 300 -25.16 -12.35 6.95
N GLY A 301 -25.12 -13.58 6.48
CA GLY A 301 -26.30 -14.42 6.35
C GLY A 301 -26.94 -14.76 7.69
N GLY A 302 -28.07 -15.40 7.64
CA GLY A 302 -28.82 -15.85 8.79
C GLY A 302 -30.33 -15.83 8.55
N GLY A 303 -31.09 -16.11 9.57
CA GLY A 303 -32.53 -16.16 9.53
C GLY A 303 -33.08 -17.59 9.72
N PRO A 304 -34.40 -17.78 9.65
CA PRO A 304 -35.45 -16.75 9.43
C PRO A 304 -35.51 -15.66 10.50
N THR A 305 -35.98 -14.48 10.12
CA THR A 305 -36.18 -13.33 11.01
C THR A 305 -37.67 -12.93 11.05
N PRO A 306 -38.16 -12.18 12.04
CA PRO A 306 -39.56 -11.80 12.11
C PRO A 306 -40.09 -11.06 10.87
N ASP A 307 -39.25 -10.29 10.17
CA ASP A 307 -39.55 -9.59 8.92
C ASP A 307 -39.39 -10.48 7.67
N LYS A 308 -38.73 -11.64 7.80
CA LYS A 308 -38.52 -12.64 6.74
C LYS A 308 -38.70 -14.06 7.31
N PRO A 309 -39.95 -14.47 7.73
CA PRO A 309 -40.17 -15.64 8.56
C PRO A 309 -39.93 -16.98 7.84
N THR A 310 -39.81 -16.97 6.52
CA THR A 310 -39.60 -18.18 5.71
C THR A 310 -38.31 -18.18 4.91
N VAL A 311 -37.45 -17.17 5.11
CA VAL A 311 -36.23 -16.99 4.30
C VAL A 311 -35.00 -17.04 5.18
N THR A 312 -34.05 -17.87 4.79
CA THR A 312 -32.68 -17.85 5.30
C THR A 312 -31.77 -17.28 4.22
N LEU A 313 -30.97 -16.29 4.60
CA LEU A 313 -29.96 -15.67 3.74
C LEU A 313 -28.62 -16.41 3.92
N SER A 314 -28.00 -16.81 2.83
CA SER A 314 -26.69 -17.48 2.83
C SER A 314 -25.80 -16.93 1.72
N VAL A 315 -24.48 -17.02 1.93
CA VAL A 315 -23.51 -16.76 0.86
C VAL A 315 -23.82 -17.69 -0.32
N PRO A 316 -23.77 -17.22 -1.58
CA PRO A 316 -24.08 -18.04 -2.74
C PRO A 316 -23.07 -19.20 -2.90
N ASP A 317 -23.56 -20.29 -3.52
CA ASP A 317 -22.67 -21.31 -4.08
C ASP A 317 -21.92 -20.68 -5.27
N PRO A 318 -20.60 -20.61 -5.26
CA PRO A 318 -19.83 -19.89 -6.30
C PRO A 318 -20.00 -20.50 -7.70
N ASP A 319 -20.46 -21.75 -7.79
CA ASP A 319 -20.68 -22.45 -9.06
C ASP A 319 -22.15 -22.48 -9.51
N LYS A 320 -23.08 -21.92 -8.70
CA LYS A 320 -24.52 -21.90 -8.96
C LYS A 320 -25.13 -20.56 -8.60
N ILE A 321 -25.26 -19.68 -9.58
CA ILE A 321 -25.84 -18.35 -9.39
C ILE A 321 -27.14 -18.19 -10.20
N ASN A 322 -28.10 -17.46 -9.62
CA ASN A 322 -29.39 -17.17 -10.27
C ASN A 322 -29.44 -15.77 -10.92
N GLY A 323 -28.43 -14.96 -10.69
CA GLY A 323 -28.29 -13.62 -11.21
C GLY A 323 -26.91 -13.05 -10.92
N PHE A 324 -26.57 -11.95 -11.55
CA PHE A 324 -25.32 -11.27 -11.36
C PHE A 324 -25.49 -9.77 -11.55
N MET A 325 -24.58 -9.00 -10.98
CA MET A 325 -24.47 -7.55 -11.23
C MET A 325 -23.85 -7.34 -12.61
N ASN A 326 -24.43 -6.39 -13.37
CA ASN A 326 -23.92 -6.02 -14.69
C ASN A 326 -23.41 -4.57 -14.63
N ILE A 327 -22.12 -4.38 -14.95
CA ILE A 327 -21.48 -3.06 -15.03
C ILE A 327 -21.25 -2.75 -16.51
N ARG A 328 -21.81 -1.64 -16.99
CA ARG A 328 -21.58 -1.16 -18.34
C ARG A 328 -20.50 -0.08 -18.35
N VAL A 329 -19.50 -0.25 -19.20
CA VAL A 329 -18.33 0.62 -19.29
C VAL A 329 -18.12 1.11 -20.73
N ALA A 330 -17.52 2.29 -20.83
CA ALA A 330 -17.18 2.89 -22.14
C ALA A 330 -15.93 2.26 -22.77
N ASP A 331 -14.99 1.78 -21.94
CA ASP A 331 -13.75 1.13 -22.38
C ASP A 331 -13.48 -0.08 -21.49
N ILE A 332 -13.82 -1.26 -21.98
CA ILE A 332 -13.68 -2.51 -21.23
C ILE A 332 -12.23 -2.93 -21.06
N GLN A 333 -11.36 -2.63 -22.02
CA GLN A 333 -9.95 -3.00 -21.91
C GLN A 333 -9.25 -2.19 -20.82
N ALA A 334 -9.49 -0.89 -20.77
CA ALA A 334 -8.95 -0.03 -19.73
C ALA A 334 -9.49 -0.41 -18.33
N CYS A 335 -10.80 -0.72 -18.24
CA CYS A 335 -11.38 -1.20 -16.99
C CYS A 335 -10.80 -2.55 -16.55
N TYR A 336 -10.60 -3.48 -17.49
CA TYR A 336 -9.99 -4.79 -17.21
C TYR A 336 -8.59 -4.63 -16.61
N GLU A 337 -7.71 -3.86 -17.25
CA GLU A 337 -6.35 -3.63 -16.77
C GLU A 337 -6.35 -2.93 -15.40
N LEU A 338 -7.14 -1.88 -15.25
CA LEU A 338 -7.25 -1.12 -13.99
C LEU A 338 -7.73 -2.01 -12.85
N TRP A 339 -8.83 -2.74 -13.03
CA TRP A 339 -9.40 -3.54 -11.94
C TRP A 339 -8.57 -4.78 -11.63
N LYS A 340 -7.91 -5.37 -12.64
CA LYS A 340 -6.92 -6.44 -12.45
C LYS A 340 -5.73 -5.96 -11.60
N SER A 341 -5.22 -4.76 -11.87
CA SER A 341 -4.15 -4.15 -11.07
C SER A 341 -4.56 -3.86 -9.62
N ARG A 342 -5.86 -3.60 -9.39
CA ARG A 342 -6.46 -3.40 -8.07
C ARG A 342 -6.82 -4.71 -7.34
N GLY A 343 -6.51 -5.85 -7.94
CA GLY A 343 -6.69 -7.17 -7.34
C GLY A 343 -8.00 -7.85 -7.63
N ALA A 344 -8.75 -7.42 -8.67
CA ALA A 344 -9.93 -8.15 -9.13
C ALA A 344 -9.54 -9.53 -9.69
N THR A 345 -10.30 -10.56 -9.30
CA THR A 345 -10.16 -11.91 -9.85
C THR A 345 -11.09 -12.06 -11.04
N PHE A 346 -10.52 -12.00 -12.24
CA PHE A 346 -11.26 -12.20 -13.48
C PHE A 346 -11.46 -13.68 -13.79
N ILE A 347 -12.68 -14.06 -14.17
CA ILE A 347 -13.03 -15.41 -14.66
C ILE A 347 -12.64 -15.52 -16.13
N THR A 348 -12.81 -14.43 -16.91
CA THR A 348 -12.44 -14.36 -18.33
C THR A 348 -11.79 -13.02 -18.63
N GLU A 349 -10.91 -12.97 -19.61
CA GLU A 349 -10.49 -11.74 -20.27
C GLU A 349 -11.66 -11.13 -21.08
N PRO A 350 -11.56 -9.87 -21.55
CA PRO A 350 -12.54 -9.31 -22.47
C PRO A 350 -12.70 -10.13 -23.76
N ILE A 351 -13.89 -10.69 -23.96
CA ILE A 351 -14.22 -11.56 -25.10
C ILE A 351 -15.35 -10.94 -25.92
N PRO A 352 -15.17 -10.73 -27.25
CA PRO A 352 -16.25 -10.30 -28.13
C PRO A 352 -17.36 -11.35 -28.22
N LYS A 353 -18.62 -10.93 -28.01
CA LYS A 353 -19.79 -11.81 -28.12
C LYS A 353 -21.07 -11.01 -28.41
N TYR A 354 -21.78 -11.38 -29.46
CA TYR A 354 -23.10 -10.80 -29.84
C TYR A 354 -23.11 -9.27 -29.94
N GLY A 355 -22.10 -8.66 -30.55
CA GLY A 355 -22.02 -7.20 -30.73
C GLY A 355 -21.59 -6.43 -29.46
N GLU A 356 -21.14 -7.13 -28.46
CA GLU A 356 -20.59 -6.58 -27.24
C GLU A 356 -19.22 -7.23 -26.93
N THR A 357 -18.43 -6.57 -26.11
CA THR A 357 -17.26 -7.19 -25.48
C THR A 357 -17.56 -7.35 -23.98
N ARG A 358 -17.31 -8.53 -23.41
CA ARG A 358 -17.65 -8.86 -22.03
C ARG A 358 -16.51 -9.56 -21.31
N CYS A 359 -16.39 -9.34 -20.00
CA CYS A 359 -15.60 -10.15 -19.08
C CYS A 359 -16.34 -10.31 -17.76
N TYR A 360 -15.87 -11.22 -16.94
CA TYR A 360 -16.53 -11.55 -15.66
C TYR A 360 -15.53 -11.50 -14.53
N ILE A 361 -15.94 -10.91 -13.40
CA ILE A 361 -15.19 -10.83 -12.15
C ILE A 361 -15.92 -11.67 -11.11
N ARG A 362 -15.16 -12.33 -10.24
CA ARG A 362 -15.67 -12.98 -9.05
C ARG A 362 -15.31 -12.15 -7.83
N ASP A 363 -16.31 -11.78 -7.04
CA ASP A 363 -16.07 -11.10 -5.77
C ASP A 363 -15.58 -12.07 -4.67
N PRO A 364 -15.15 -11.58 -3.48
CA PRO A 364 -14.64 -12.45 -2.41
C PRO A 364 -15.63 -13.46 -1.85
N ASP A 365 -16.93 -13.28 -2.08
CA ASP A 365 -18.00 -14.15 -1.61
C ASP A 365 -18.56 -15.07 -2.70
N GLY A 366 -18.02 -14.96 -3.92
CA GLY A 366 -18.39 -15.79 -5.07
C GLY A 366 -19.42 -15.15 -6.00
N TYR A 367 -19.90 -13.95 -5.72
CA TYR A 367 -20.80 -13.24 -6.65
C TYR A 367 -20.12 -12.96 -7.97
N ILE A 368 -20.88 -13.16 -9.05
CA ILE A 368 -20.41 -12.84 -10.38
C ILE A 368 -20.78 -11.41 -10.74
N ILE A 369 -19.85 -10.70 -11.35
CA ILE A 369 -20.00 -9.36 -11.87
C ILE A 369 -19.66 -9.41 -13.36
N GLU A 370 -20.65 -9.17 -14.23
CA GLU A 370 -20.41 -9.01 -15.66
C GLU A 370 -19.95 -7.56 -15.91
N VAL A 371 -18.88 -7.41 -16.67
CA VAL A 371 -18.45 -6.13 -17.23
C VAL A 371 -18.68 -6.17 -18.74
N GLY A 372 -19.42 -5.22 -19.26
CA GLY A 372 -19.78 -5.18 -20.69
C GLY A 372 -19.55 -3.81 -21.31
N GLN A 373 -19.00 -3.82 -22.53
CA GLN A 373 -18.95 -2.67 -23.43
C GLN A 373 -19.75 -2.99 -24.67
N SER A 374 -20.76 -2.18 -24.96
CA SER A 374 -21.54 -2.29 -26.19
C SER A 374 -20.98 -1.36 -27.26
N THR A 375 -20.78 -1.88 -28.47
CA THR A 375 -20.36 -1.09 -29.63
C THR A 375 -21.55 -0.54 -30.42
N GLU A 376 -22.78 -1.04 -30.19
CA GLU A 376 -23.96 -0.71 -31.01
C GLU A 376 -25.28 -0.72 -30.22
N LEU A 377 -25.38 -0.06 -29.06
CA LEU A 377 -26.71 0.11 -28.46
C LEU A 377 -27.43 1.33 -29.05
N LYS A 378 -28.17 1.11 -30.06
CA LYS A 378 -29.28 1.99 -30.48
C LYS A 378 -30.57 1.48 -29.80
N TYR A 379 -30.80 1.88 -28.56
CA TYR A 379 -32.17 1.92 -28.06
C TYR A 379 -32.76 3.22 -28.53
N GLY A 380 -33.65 3.13 -29.51
CA GLY A 380 -34.42 4.25 -30.01
C GLY A 380 -35.41 4.77 -28.98
#